data_695fea8cdc92239072293ace8deab3d2
#
_entry.id   695fea8cdc92239072293ace8deab3d2
#
_cell.length_a   1.000
_cell.length_b   1.000
_cell.length_c   1.000
_cell.angle_alpha   90.00
_cell.angle_beta   90.00
_cell.angle_gamma   90.00
#
_symmetry.space_group_name_H-M   'P 1'
#
loop_
_entity.id
_entity.type
_entity.pdbx_description
1 polymer ?
#
loop_
_entity_poly.entity_id
_entity_poly.type
_entity_poly.pdbx_seq_one_letter_code
_entity_poly.pdbx_strand_id
1 'polypeptide(L)'
;NVIDDWTTMLQYYVATQVDNKIPGVASVAQRSGRPLKSIKDRLNGKGGRVRGNLMGKRVDFSARSVITPDPNLGIAELGVPMRVAKNITKPVVVNKTNKAFLTKLVQNGPDVHPGAKILQKKNGDNISLRYVDRKSIVLEIGDTVHRHMMDGDAILFNRQPTLHRMSMMCH
;
A
#
# COMPACT_ATOMS: atom_id res chain seq x y z
N ASN A 1 3.35 54.78 -3.94
CA ASN A 1 2.54 54.54 -5.13
C ASN A 1 1.67 53.30 -4.91
N VAL A 2 0.37 53.38 -5.15
CA VAL A 2 -0.58 52.26 -4.86
C VAL A 2 -0.17 50.97 -5.57
N ILE A 3 0.39 51.04 -6.77
CA ILE A 3 0.85 49.88 -7.54
C ILE A 3 2.05 49.21 -6.85
N ASP A 4 2.97 50.00 -6.32
CA ASP A 4 4.17 49.48 -5.62
C ASP A 4 3.79 48.80 -4.33
N ASP A 5 2.80 49.31 -3.60
CA ASP A 5 2.28 48.70 -2.36
C ASP A 5 1.64 47.34 -2.65
N TRP A 6 0.81 47.26 -3.70
CA TRP A 6 0.21 46.00 -4.11
C TRP A 6 1.23 44.96 -4.62
N THR A 7 2.24 45.44 -5.34
CA THR A 7 3.34 44.59 -5.83
C THR A 7 4.12 44.00 -4.67
N THR A 8 4.46 44.83 -3.67
CA THR A 8 5.15 44.39 -2.45
C THR A 8 4.32 43.41 -1.66
N MET A 9 3.01 43.66 -1.52
CA MET A 9 2.09 42.72 -0.84
C MET A 9 2.00 41.40 -1.58
N LEU A 10 1.88 41.40 -2.89
CA LEU A 10 1.85 40.20 -3.71
C LEU A 10 3.16 39.39 -3.54
N GLN A 11 4.29 40.06 -3.61
CA GLN A 11 5.61 39.46 -3.42
C GLN A 11 5.74 38.80 -2.03
N TYR A 12 5.25 39.45 -0.98
CA TYR A 12 5.18 38.90 0.38
C TYR A 12 4.37 37.63 0.42
N TYR A 13 3.16 37.57 -0.15
CA TYR A 13 2.33 36.40 -0.14
C TYR A 13 2.91 35.24 -0.96
N VAL A 14 3.52 35.51 -2.10
CA VAL A 14 4.21 34.49 -2.90
C VAL A 14 5.41 33.93 -2.14
N ALA A 15 6.23 34.81 -1.53
CA ALA A 15 7.37 34.34 -0.73
C ALA A 15 6.95 33.49 0.46
N THR A 16 5.91 33.88 1.20
CA THR A 16 5.40 33.15 2.36
C THR A 16 4.68 31.85 1.97
N GLN A 17 4.15 31.75 0.75
CA GLN A 17 3.62 30.48 0.22
C GLN A 17 4.73 29.44 0.02
N VAL A 18 5.91 29.87 -0.41
CA VAL A 18 7.08 29.00 -0.57
C VAL A 18 7.71 28.67 0.77
N ASP A 19 8.01 29.69 1.58
CA ASP A 19 8.57 29.54 2.93
C ASP A 19 7.93 30.57 3.88
N ASN A 20 7.09 30.08 4.80
CA ASN A 20 6.41 30.95 5.77
C ASN A 20 7.23 31.21 7.05
N LYS A 21 8.52 30.87 7.05
CA LYS A 21 9.46 31.05 8.16
C LYS A 21 10.68 31.87 7.76
N ILE A 22 10.49 32.86 6.89
CA ILE A 22 11.57 33.74 6.44
C ILE A 22 12.00 34.62 7.61
N PRO A 23 13.31 34.64 7.98
CA PRO A 23 13.80 35.53 9.05
C PRO A 23 13.49 36.99 8.77
N GLY A 24 12.98 37.72 9.74
CA GLY A 24 12.66 39.13 9.65
C GLY A 24 11.32 39.47 8.96
N VAL A 25 10.57 38.45 8.53
CA VAL A 25 9.25 38.62 7.92
C VAL A 25 8.17 37.93 8.79
N ALA A 26 7.06 38.63 9.03
CA ALA A 26 5.95 38.08 9.77
C ALA A 26 5.35 36.89 9.01
N SER A 27 5.08 35.77 9.74
CA SER A 27 4.45 34.59 9.12
C SER A 27 2.96 34.83 8.87
N VAL A 28 2.47 34.37 7.72
CA VAL A 28 1.01 34.37 7.41
C VAL A 28 0.33 33.31 8.28
N ALA A 29 -0.68 33.73 9.03
CA ALA A 29 -1.41 32.85 9.95
C ALA A 29 -2.92 32.85 9.65
N GLN A 30 -3.59 31.81 10.13
CA GLN A 30 -5.05 31.74 10.17
C GLN A 30 -5.62 32.68 11.24
N ARG A 31 -6.93 32.94 11.22
CA ARG A 31 -7.61 33.69 12.28
C ARG A 31 -7.37 33.14 13.68
N SER A 32 -7.09 31.84 13.82
CA SER A 32 -6.73 31.16 15.08
C SER A 32 -5.28 31.41 15.56
N GLY A 33 -4.49 32.22 14.84
CA GLY A 33 -3.08 32.44 15.14
C GLY A 33 -2.13 31.33 14.64
N ARG A 34 -2.65 30.24 14.11
CA ARG A 34 -1.82 29.14 13.58
C ARG A 34 -1.20 29.51 12.25
N PRO A 35 0.14 29.41 12.07
CA PRO A 35 0.79 29.72 10.82
C PRO A 35 0.32 28.76 9.71
N LEU A 36 0.17 29.29 8.49
CA LEU A 36 -0.14 28.49 7.32
C LEU A 36 1.07 27.63 6.93
N LYS A 37 0.80 26.39 6.54
CA LYS A 37 1.85 25.47 6.05
C LYS A 37 2.29 25.89 4.65
N SER A 38 3.57 26.29 4.53
CA SER A 38 4.23 26.57 3.28
C SER A 38 4.57 25.29 2.48
N ILE A 39 5.00 25.45 1.24
CA ILE A 39 5.51 24.35 0.41
C ILE A 39 6.71 23.69 1.11
N LYS A 40 7.63 24.49 1.64
CA LYS A 40 8.79 24.00 2.40
C LYS A 40 8.39 23.16 3.61
N ASP A 41 7.39 23.57 4.38
CA ASP A 41 6.87 22.79 5.53
C ASP A 41 6.21 21.49 5.12
N ARG A 42 5.67 21.40 3.92
CA ARG A 42 5.07 20.17 3.37
C ARG A 42 6.10 19.16 2.90
N LEU A 43 7.27 19.64 2.46
CA LEU A 43 8.35 18.78 1.96
C LEU A 43 9.28 18.32 3.08
N ASN A 44 9.61 19.20 4.02
CA ASN A 44 10.61 18.98 5.06
C ASN A 44 10.04 18.28 6.30
N GLY A 45 10.94 17.71 7.09
CA GLY A 45 10.64 17.06 8.37
C GLY A 45 10.19 15.62 8.27
N LYS A 46 9.97 14.99 9.44
CA LYS A 46 9.54 13.56 9.56
C LYS A 46 8.20 13.29 8.91
N GLY A 47 7.27 14.24 8.94
CA GLY A 47 5.95 14.14 8.33
C GLY A 47 5.86 14.74 6.93
N GLY A 48 6.98 15.26 6.39
CA GLY A 48 7.05 15.83 5.05
C GLY A 48 7.04 14.76 3.95
N ARG A 49 6.84 15.22 2.72
CA ARG A 49 6.74 14.32 1.56
C ARG A 49 8.02 13.54 1.30
N VAL A 50 9.19 14.14 1.51
CA VAL A 50 10.47 13.48 1.27
C VAL A 50 10.65 12.30 2.21
N ARG A 51 10.66 12.52 3.52
CA ARG A 51 10.90 11.46 4.51
C ARG A 51 9.68 10.57 4.75
N GLY A 52 8.48 11.10 4.68
CA GLY A 52 7.25 10.40 5.03
C GLY A 52 6.59 9.61 3.91
N ASN A 53 6.86 9.96 2.64
CA ASN A 53 6.21 9.31 1.50
C ASN A 53 7.16 8.84 0.39
N LEU A 54 8.36 9.43 0.25
CA LEU A 54 9.32 9.05 -0.80
C LEU A 54 10.39 8.10 -0.28
N MET A 55 11.08 8.44 0.79
CA MET A 55 12.12 7.60 1.40
C MET A 55 11.54 6.36 2.09
N GLY A 56 10.33 6.47 2.60
CA GLY A 56 9.57 5.38 3.19
C GLY A 56 8.08 5.66 3.08
N LYS A 57 7.28 4.64 2.90
CA LYS A 57 5.82 4.75 2.80
C LYS A 57 5.13 3.53 3.41
N ARG A 58 3.86 3.67 3.75
CA ARG A 58 3.02 2.55 4.14
C ARG A 58 2.68 1.71 2.93
N VAL A 59 2.65 0.40 3.11
CA VAL A 59 2.39 -0.57 2.04
C VAL A 59 1.15 -1.39 2.36
N ASP A 60 0.45 -1.81 1.29
CA ASP A 60 -0.64 -2.77 1.36
C ASP A 60 -0.11 -4.21 1.37
N PHE A 61 -1.00 -5.19 1.46
CA PHE A 61 -0.68 -6.62 1.49
C PHE A 61 0.33 -6.97 2.59
N SER A 62 0.15 -6.40 3.77
CA SER A 62 0.94 -6.67 4.97
C SER A 62 0.07 -7.16 6.11
N ALA A 63 0.65 -7.96 6.98
CA ALA A 63 0.04 -8.43 8.21
C ALA A 63 1.03 -8.38 9.36
N ARG A 64 0.52 -8.36 10.58
CA ARG A 64 1.31 -8.40 11.80
C ARG A 64 0.69 -9.36 12.79
N SER A 65 1.49 -10.24 13.37
CA SER A 65 1.06 -11.19 14.39
C SER A 65 2.20 -11.51 15.34
N VAL A 66 1.90 -12.22 16.40
CA VAL A 66 2.89 -12.78 17.31
C VAL A 66 3.59 -13.94 16.62
N ILE A 67 4.91 -14.05 16.82
CA ILE A 67 5.72 -15.16 16.34
C ILE A 67 5.96 -16.15 17.49
N THR A 68 5.83 -17.44 17.19
CA THR A 68 6.12 -18.53 18.10
C THR A 68 7.01 -19.57 17.42
N PRO A 69 7.90 -20.26 18.14
CA PRO A 69 8.70 -21.34 17.55
C PRO A 69 7.82 -22.55 17.23
N ASP A 70 8.15 -23.23 16.13
CA ASP A 70 7.56 -24.53 15.78
C ASP A 70 8.67 -25.46 15.29
N PRO A 71 8.96 -26.57 16.00
CA PRO A 71 10.03 -27.50 15.65
C PRO A 71 9.75 -28.31 14.37
N ASN A 72 8.51 -28.33 13.89
CA ASN A 72 8.12 -29.09 12.68
C ASN A 72 8.36 -28.30 11.39
N LEU A 73 8.66 -27.02 11.48
CA LEU A 73 8.93 -26.18 10.31
C LEU A 73 10.42 -26.20 9.93
N GLY A 74 10.71 -26.25 8.64
CA GLY A 74 12.06 -26.07 8.10
C GLY A 74 12.56 -24.64 8.27
N ILE A 75 13.86 -24.44 8.15
CA ILE A 75 14.51 -23.12 8.32
C ILE A 75 14.00 -22.09 7.31
N ALA A 76 13.65 -22.53 6.11
CA ALA A 76 13.13 -21.65 5.03
C ALA A 76 11.61 -21.51 5.05
N GLU A 77 10.92 -22.16 5.97
CA GLU A 77 9.47 -22.19 6.04
C GLU A 77 8.93 -21.28 7.13
N LEU A 78 7.77 -20.69 6.89
CA LEU A 78 7.04 -19.87 7.84
C LEU A 78 5.59 -20.34 7.93
N GLY A 79 5.12 -20.64 9.14
CA GLY A 79 3.71 -20.94 9.40
C GLY A 79 2.87 -19.66 9.38
N VAL A 80 2.02 -19.50 8.36
CA VAL A 80 1.14 -18.35 8.22
C VAL A 80 -0.26 -18.69 8.72
N PRO A 81 -0.86 -17.89 9.64
CA PRO A 81 -2.23 -18.12 10.08
C PRO A 81 -3.21 -18.10 8.91
N MET A 82 -4.14 -19.03 8.86
CA MET A 82 -5.12 -19.17 7.77
C MET A 82 -5.90 -17.88 7.50
N ARG A 83 -6.22 -17.12 8.56
CA ARG A 83 -6.91 -15.83 8.43
C ARG A 83 -6.07 -14.80 7.67
N VAL A 84 -4.76 -14.80 7.88
CA VAL A 84 -3.82 -13.94 7.15
C VAL A 84 -3.70 -14.41 5.70
N ALA A 85 -3.54 -15.72 5.47
CA ALA A 85 -3.43 -16.30 4.14
C ALA A 85 -4.65 -16.05 3.24
N LYS A 86 -5.85 -16.00 3.81
CA LYS A 86 -7.08 -15.63 3.09
C LYS A 86 -7.19 -14.13 2.80
N ASN A 87 -6.55 -13.28 3.61
CA ASN A 87 -6.69 -11.84 3.48
C ASN A 87 -5.61 -11.23 2.58
N ILE A 88 -4.37 -11.69 2.70
CA ILE A 88 -3.28 -11.30 1.80
C ILE A 88 -3.40 -12.12 0.52
N THR A 89 -3.56 -11.41 -0.61
CA THR A 89 -3.76 -12.05 -1.90
C THR A 89 -2.55 -11.84 -2.79
N LYS A 90 -2.28 -12.84 -3.63
CA LYS A 90 -1.25 -12.78 -4.66
C LYS A 90 -1.91 -12.59 -6.03
N PRO A 91 -1.64 -11.51 -6.76
CA PRO A 91 -2.16 -11.33 -8.11
C PRO A 91 -1.46 -12.31 -9.08
N VAL A 92 -2.25 -13.04 -9.84
CA VAL A 92 -1.77 -13.99 -10.86
C VAL A 92 -2.50 -13.73 -12.16
N VAL A 93 -1.75 -13.49 -13.21
CA VAL A 93 -2.31 -13.29 -14.57
C VAL A 93 -2.75 -14.62 -15.15
N VAL A 94 -3.92 -14.64 -15.74
CA VAL A 94 -4.51 -15.83 -16.39
C VAL A 94 -3.80 -16.13 -17.71
N ASN A 95 -3.22 -17.31 -17.80
CA ASN A 95 -2.58 -17.88 -18.98
C ASN A 95 -3.28 -19.17 -19.41
N LYS A 96 -2.95 -19.70 -20.58
CA LYS A 96 -3.51 -20.97 -21.08
C LYS A 96 -3.26 -22.13 -20.11
N THR A 97 -2.09 -22.17 -19.48
CA THR A 97 -1.67 -23.25 -18.57
C THR A 97 -2.36 -23.21 -17.23
N ASN A 98 -2.55 -22.00 -16.64
CA ASN A 98 -3.06 -21.85 -15.26
C ASN A 98 -4.57 -21.58 -15.21
N LYS A 99 -5.24 -21.38 -16.36
CA LYS A 99 -6.67 -21.01 -16.43
C LYS A 99 -7.56 -22.00 -15.66
N ALA A 100 -7.39 -23.30 -15.90
CA ALA A 100 -8.21 -24.33 -15.23
C ALA A 100 -8.05 -24.33 -13.70
N PHE A 101 -6.82 -24.13 -13.23
CA PHE A 101 -6.52 -24.01 -11.81
C PHE A 101 -7.14 -22.75 -11.18
N LEU A 102 -6.94 -21.59 -11.83
CA LEU A 102 -7.49 -20.31 -11.35
C LEU A 102 -9.03 -20.30 -11.38
N THR A 103 -9.66 -20.98 -12.34
CA THR A 103 -11.12 -21.13 -12.38
C THR A 103 -11.64 -21.84 -11.12
N LYS A 104 -10.98 -22.90 -10.68
CA LYS A 104 -11.35 -23.58 -9.43
C LYS A 104 -11.22 -22.67 -8.21
N LEU A 105 -10.15 -21.85 -8.14
CA LEU A 105 -9.95 -20.90 -7.05
C LEU A 105 -11.02 -19.80 -7.03
N VAL A 106 -11.43 -19.32 -8.19
CA VAL A 106 -12.52 -18.33 -8.34
C VAL A 106 -13.86 -18.93 -7.89
N GLN A 107 -14.13 -20.19 -8.23
CA GLN A 107 -15.35 -20.88 -7.82
C GLN A 107 -15.38 -21.11 -6.30
N ASN A 108 -14.24 -21.43 -5.67
CA ASN A 108 -14.13 -21.55 -4.21
C ASN A 108 -14.42 -20.20 -3.51
N GLY A 109 -14.02 -19.09 -4.12
CA GLY A 109 -14.28 -17.75 -3.60
C GLY A 109 -13.42 -17.37 -2.41
N PRO A 110 -13.82 -16.29 -1.67
CA PRO A 110 -13.00 -15.72 -0.59
C PRO A 110 -13.06 -16.51 0.73
N ASP A 111 -14.09 -17.30 0.94
CA ASP A 111 -14.35 -17.95 2.23
C ASP A 111 -13.64 -19.30 2.38
N VAL A 112 -13.50 -20.01 1.27
CA VAL A 112 -12.85 -21.34 1.24
C VAL A 112 -11.38 -21.17 0.82
N HIS A 113 -10.47 -21.81 1.56
CA HIS A 113 -9.07 -21.90 1.19
C HIS A 113 -8.76 -23.27 0.58
N PRO A 114 -8.05 -23.35 -0.55
CA PRO A 114 -7.56 -22.25 -1.41
C PRO A 114 -8.67 -21.61 -2.25
N GLY A 115 -8.61 -20.29 -2.36
CA GLY A 115 -9.62 -19.53 -3.09
C GLY A 115 -9.07 -18.23 -3.65
N ALA A 116 -9.96 -17.35 -4.11
CA ALA A 116 -9.64 -16.04 -4.63
C ALA A 116 -10.61 -14.98 -4.09
N LYS A 117 -10.13 -13.73 -3.99
CA LYS A 117 -10.89 -12.62 -3.40
C LYS A 117 -11.41 -11.64 -4.44
N ILE A 118 -10.58 -11.29 -5.41
CA ILE A 118 -10.87 -10.30 -6.43
C ILE A 118 -10.46 -10.85 -7.79
N LEU A 119 -11.28 -10.57 -8.79
CA LEU A 119 -10.94 -10.76 -10.19
C LEU A 119 -10.82 -9.38 -10.85
N GLN A 120 -9.68 -9.07 -11.37
CA GLN A 120 -9.44 -7.88 -12.19
C GLN A 120 -9.50 -8.27 -13.66
N LYS A 121 -10.45 -7.70 -14.36
CA LYS A 121 -10.59 -7.88 -15.81
C LYS A 121 -9.50 -7.09 -16.56
N LYS A 122 -9.19 -7.53 -17.76
CA LYS A 122 -8.25 -6.84 -18.67
C LYS A 122 -8.60 -5.36 -18.88
N ASN A 123 -9.87 -5.00 -18.79
CA ASN A 123 -10.37 -3.62 -18.91
C ASN A 123 -10.08 -2.76 -17.66
N GLY A 124 -9.50 -3.32 -16.60
CA GLY A 124 -9.24 -2.63 -15.34
C GLY A 124 -10.37 -2.77 -14.30
N ASP A 125 -11.51 -3.35 -14.65
CA ASP A 125 -12.63 -3.54 -13.73
C ASP A 125 -12.29 -4.56 -12.65
N ASN A 126 -12.53 -4.19 -11.38
CA ASN A 126 -12.32 -5.04 -10.23
C ASN A 126 -13.64 -5.66 -9.77
N ILE A 127 -13.76 -6.96 -9.87
CA ILE A 127 -14.93 -7.74 -9.44
C ILE A 127 -14.62 -8.43 -8.13
N SER A 128 -15.36 -8.09 -7.07
CA SER A 128 -15.27 -8.78 -5.79
C SER A 128 -16.03 -10.11 -5.83
N LEU A 129 -15.33 -11.22 -5.62
CA LEU A 129 -15.93 -12.57 -5.67
C LEU A 129 -16.87 -12.89 -4.49
N ARG A 130 -17.03 -11.96 -3.55
CA ARG A 130 -17.94 -12.10 -2.42
C ARG A 130 -19.40 -11.87 -2.80
N TYR A 131 -19.65 -11.00 -3.78
CA TYR A 131 -20.99 -10.49 -4.09
C TYR A 131 -21.53 -10.95 -5.46
N VAL A 132 -20.77 -11.77 -6.17
CA VAL A 132 -21.10 -12.21 -7.54
C VAL A 132 -21.30 -13.72 -7.57
N ASP A 133 -22.19 -14.18 -8.45
CA ASP A 133 -22.31 -15.61 -8.73
C ASP A 133 -21.03 -16.13 -9.42
N ARG A 134 -20.24 -16.84 -8.64
CA ARG A 134 -18.91 -17.35 -9.02
C ARG A 134 -18.94 -18.41 -10.11
N LYS A 135 -20.09 -19.10 -10.26
CA LYS A 135 -20.26 -20.14 -11.27
C LYS A 135 -20.43 -19.57 -12.69
N SER A 136 -20.98 -18.36 -12.79
CA SER A 136 -21.17 -17.67 -14.07
C SER A 136 -19.92 -16.96 -14.58
N ILE A 137 -18.87 -16.87 -13.78
CA ILE A 137 -17.64 -16.14 -14.13
C ILE A 137 -16.78 -16.97 -15.10
N VAL A 138 -16.57 -16.42 -16.29
CA VAL A 138 -15.62 -16.96 -17.26
C VAL A 138 -14.34 -16.13 -17.23
N LEU A 139 -13.21 -16.81 -17.00
CA LEU A 139 -11.89 -16.20 -17.06
C LEU A 139 -11.40 -16.08 -18.49
N GLU A 140 -10.85 -14.92 -18.83
CA GLU A 140 -10.20 -14.66 -20.10
C GLU A 140 -8.67 -14.59 -19.91
N ILE A 141 -7.93 -14.84 -20.99
CA ILE A 141 -6.48 -14.71 -20.96
C ILE A 141 -6.12 -13.24 -20.83
N GLY A 142 -5.30 -12.91 -19.83
CA GLY A 142 -4.91 -11.55 -19.50
C GLY A 142 -5.68 -10.94 -18.33
N ASP A 143 -6.74 -11.60 -17.83
CA ASP A 143 -7.34 -11.24 -16.54
C ASP A 143 -6.35 -11.49 -15.40
N THR A 144 -6.49 -10.77 -14.29
CA THR A 144 -5.67 -10.99 -13.10
C THR A 144 -6.54 -11.47 -11.94
N VAL A 145 -6.22 -12.64 -11.40
CA VAL A 145 -6.91 -13.23 -10.24
C VAL A 145 -6.09 -12.98 -8.99
N HIS A 146 -6.67 -12.31 -8.01
CA HIS A 146 -6.10 -12.16 -6.67
C HIS A 146 -6.44 -13.38 -5.82
N ARG A 147 -5.59 -14.42 -5.92
CA ARG A 147 -5.77 -15.67 -5.18
C ARG A 147 -5.24 -15.56 -3.74
N HIS A 148 -5.73 -16.41 -2.87
CA HIS A 148 -5.18 -16.56 -1.53
C HIS A 148 -3.70 -16.97 -1.58
N MET A 149 -2.98 -16.65 -0.52
CA MET A 149 -1.64 -17.17 -0.30
C MET A 149 -1.72 -18.69 -0.13
N MET A 150 -0.79 -19.42 -0.73
CA MET A 150 -0.72 -20.88 -0.73
C MET A 150 0.69 -21.33 -0.39
N ASP A 151 0.83 -22.60 -0.02
CA ASP A 151 2.12 -23.22 0.22
C ASP A 151 3.02 -23.11 -1.02
N GLY A 152 4.29 -22.80 -0.81
CA GLY A 152 5.27 -22.53 -1.87
C GLY A 152 5.30 -21.08 -2.35
N ASP A 153 4.43 -20.19 -1.87
CA ASP A 153 4.54 -18.77 -2.15
C ASP A 153 5.65 -18.13 -1.30
N ALA A 154 6.54 -17.41 -1.96
CA ALA A 154 7.56 -16.65 -1.27
C ALA A 154 6.97 -15.40 -0.60
N ILE A 155 7.29 -15.19 0.65
CA ILE A 155 6.86 -14.03 1.45
C ILE A 155 8.06 -13.35 2.09
N LEU A 156 7.96 -12.05 2.28
CA LEU A 156 8.96 -11.26 2.99
C LEU A 156 8.55 -11.15 4.46
N PHE A 157 9.36 -11.73 5.33
CA PHE A 157 9.17 -11.73 6.77
C PHE A 157 10.11 -10.72 7.44
N ASN A 158 9.58 -9.84 8.28
CA ASN A 158 10.33 -8.84 9.03
C ASN A 158 10.01 -8.90 10.53
N ARG A 159 11.04 -8.86 11.37
CA ARG A 159 10.92 -8.64 12.80
C ARG A 159 11.42 -7.25 13.17
N GLN A 160 10.61 -6.45 13.85
CA GLN A 160 11.00 -5.14 14.39
C GLN A 160 11.69 -5.30 15.76
N PRO A 161 12.71 -4.46 16.08
CA PRO A 161 13.29 -3.38 15.30
C PRO A 161 14.18 -3.88 14.15
N THR A 162 14.07 -3.22 12.98
CA THR A 162 14.85 -3.59 11.78
C THR A 162 16.22 -2.88 11.81
N LEU A 163 17.17 -3.41 12.57
CA LEU A 163 18.49 -2.82 12.74
C LEU A 163 19.51 -3.34 11.71
N HIS A 164 19.28 -4.54 11.15
CA HIS A 164 20.14 -5.18 10.17
C HIS A 164 19.33 -5.66 8.98
N ARG A 165 20.01 -5.84 7.83
CA ARG A 165 19.36 -6.44 6.65
C ARG A 165 18.80 -7.83 6.91
N MET A 166 19.42 -8.59 7.84
CA MET A 166 18.96 -9.92 8.24
C MET A 166 17.65 -9.90 9.07
N SER A 167 17.19 -8.73 9.51
CA SER A 167 15.87 -8.60 10.15
C SER A 167 14.71 -8.71 9.14
N MET A 168 15.01 -8.72 7.84
CA MET A 168 14.07 -8.98 6.75
C MET A 168 14.60 -10.15 5.93
N MET A 169 13.86 -11.24 5.88
CA MET A 169 14.23 -12.45 5.16
C MET A 169 13.06 -12.97 4.33
N CYS A 170 13.38 -13.70 3.28
CA CYS A 170 12.40 -14.38 2.45
C CYS A 170 12.21 -15.82 2.94
N HIS A 171 10.96 -16.20 3.09
CA HIS A 171 10.56 -17.56 3.44
C HIS A 171 9.55 -18.08 2.43
#